data_28a1aaa9f682ca6eaeab1f032ae65237
#
_entry.id   28a1aaa9f682ca6eaeab1f032ae65237
#
_cell.length_a   1.000
_cell.length_b   1.000
_cell.length_c   1.000
_cell.angle_alpha   90.00
_cell.angle_beta   90.00
_cell.angle_gamma   90.00
#
_symmetry.space_group_name_H-M   'P 1'
#
loop_
_entity.id
_entity.type
_entity.pdbx_description
1 polymer ?
#
loop_
_entity_poly.entity_id
_entity_poly.type
_entity_poly.pdbx_seq_one_letter_code
_entity_poly.pdbx_strand_id
1 'polypeptide(L)'
;MIYKNLKWLNESQYHEIDNGIEIYAPEHTDYFVNPVNHDVITSAPFLYQEVTGDFILRAKVSHDFLSTYDACVLLAQDHDRLWAKACFELTDIGTHSIVTVMTNEHSDDANGVIVDTQEIWLQLARKDNMFAIHYSLDGRIFSMARLTYLPMRKTIKVGFS
;
A
#
# COMPACT_ATOMS: atom_id res chain seq x y z
N MET A 1 6.35 -8.69 -19.46
CA MET A 1 5.54 -8.82 -18.25
C MET A 1 6.36 -8.31 -17.07
N ILE A 2 5.86 -7.32 -16.37
CA ILE A 2 6.56 -6.61 -15.27
C ILE A 2 6.71 -7.52 -14.02
N TYR A 3 5.86 -8.55 -13.89
CA TYR A 3 5.75 -9.37 -12.66
C TYR A 3 6.75 -10.51 -12.52
N LYS A 4 7.48 -10.89 -13.56
CA LYS A 4 8.36 -12.08 -13.56
C LYS A 4 9.55 -12.01 -12.61
N ASN A 5 9.90 -10.83 -12.12
CA ASN A 5 11.04 -10.62 -11.21
C ASN A 5 10.61 -10.25 -9.78
N LEU A 6 9.29 -10.26 -9.50
CA LEU A 6 8.79 -9.96 -8.17
C LEU A 6 8.90 -11.20 -7.27
N LYS A 7 9.07 -10.96 -5.99
CA LYS A 7 9.17 -11.97 -4.93
C LYS A 7 7.95 -11.86 -4.02
N TRP A 8 7.58 -12.95 -3.39
CA TRP A 8 6.55 -12.97 -2.36
C TRP A 8 7.12 -12.89 -0.95
N LEU A 9 6.50 -12.08 -0.12
CA LEU A 9 6.46 -12.22 1.33
C LEU A 9 4.98 -12.49 1.70
N ASN A 10 4.71 -13.58 2.44
CA ASN A 10 3.34 -14.10 2.64
C ASN A 10 2.66 -14.39 1.29
N GLU A 11 3.16 -15.41 0.60
CA GLU A 11 2.68 -15.78 -0.73
C GLU A 11 1.17 -16.07 -0.74
N SER A 12 0.48 -15.62 -1.80
CA SER A 12 -0.93 -15.89 -2.02
C SER A 12 -1.22 -16.30 -3.46
N GLN A 13 -2.46 -16.72 -3.71
CA GLN A 13 -2.94 -17.00 -5.07
C GLN A 13 -3.04 -15.70 -5.86
N TYR A 14 -2.72 -15.78 -7.14
CA TYR A 14 -2.84 -14.67 -8.06
C TYR A 14 -3.16 -15.13 -9.48
N HIS A 15 -3.73 -14.23 -10.27
CA HIS A 15 -3.97 -14.43 -11.70
C HIS A 15 -3.38 -13.27 -12.50
N GLU A 16 -2.71 -13.59 -13.61
CA GLU A 16 -2.34 -12.56 -14.58
C GLU A 16 -3.58 -12.20 -15.40
N ILE A 17 -3.87 -10.91 -15.52
CA ILE A 17 -4.96 -10.35 -16.34
C ILE A 17 -4.37 -9.44 -17.41
N ASP A 18 -5.20 -8.99 -18.36
CA ASP A 18 -4.77 -8.02 -19.37
C ASP A 18 -4.26 -6.73 -18.71
N ASN A 19 -2.96 -6.45 -18.86
CA ASN A 19 -2.26 -5.30 -18.29
C ASN A 19 -2.19 -5.25 -16.75
N GLY A 20 -2.34 -6.38 -16.06
CA GLY A 20 -2.35 -6.37 -14.62
C GLY A 20 -2.14 -7.71 -13.95
N ILE A 21 -2.36 -7.70 -12.65
CA ILE A 21 -2.37 -8.87 -11.79
C ILE A 21 -3.51 -8.73 -10.78
N GLU A 22 -4.23 -9.80 -10.56
CA GLU A 22 -5.21 -9.94 -9.50
C GLU A 22 -4.60 -10.79 -8.39
N ILE A 23 -4.58 -10.27 -7.16
CA ILE A 23 -4.03 -10.94 -5.99
C ILE A 23 -5.18 -11.24 -5.03
N TYR A 24 -5.27 -12.49 -4.58
CA TYR A 24 -6.21 -12.89 -3.54
C TYR A 24 -5.65 -12.53 -2.16
N ALA A 25 -6.37 -11.71 -1.41
CA ALA A 25 -6.05 -11.39 -0.02
C ALA A 25 -6.84 -12.32 0.91
N PRO A 26 -6.19 -13.21 1.69
CA PRO A 26 -6.87 -14.04 2.68
C PRO A 26 -7.48 -13.17 3.79
N GLU A 27 -8.62 -13.61 4.34
CA GLU A 27 -9.25 -12.95 5.47
C GLU A 27 -8.32 -12.85 6.70
N HIS A 28 -8.50 -11.82 7.50
CA HIS A 28 -7.73 -11.56 8.73
C HIS A 28 -6.23 -11.35 8.51
N THR A 29 -5.84 -10.87 7.33
CA THR A 29 -4.45 -10.48 7.03
C THR A 29 -4.31 -8.97 6.98
N ASP A 30 -3.19 -8.43 7.47
CA ASP A 30 -2.93 -6.98 7.48
C ASP A 30 -1.44 -6.66 7.62
N TYR A 31 -1.12 -5.38 7.46
CA TYR A 31 0.10 -4.70 7.90
C TYR A 31 -0.27 -3.58 8.87
N PHE A 32 -0.12 -3.84 10.17
CA PHE A 32 -0.44 -2.88 11.22
C PHE A 32 0.39 -3.11 12.48
N VAL A 33 0.91 -2.05 13.10
CA VAL A 33 1.49 -2.08 14.44
C VAL A 33 0.61 -1.28 15.37
N ASN A 34 -0.09 -1.97 16.26
CA ASN A 34 -1.05 -1.35 17.15
C ASN A 34 -0.38 -0.36 18.12
N PRO A 35 -0.79 0.92 18.14
CA PRO A 35 -0.16 1.92 19.00
C PRO A 35 -0.46 1.76 20.49
N VAL A 36 -1.44 0.91 20.86
CA VAL A 36 -1.86 0.72 22.26
C VAL A 36 -1.18 -0.49 22.88
N ASN A 37 -1.31 -1.67 22.24
CA ASN A 37 -0.78 -2.93 22.79
C ASN A 37 0.53 -3.38 22.15
N HIS A 38 1.01 -2.65 21.13
CA HIS A 38 2.26 -2.88 20.39
C HIS A 38 2.30 -4.20 19.57
N ASP A 39 1.15 -4.85 19.36
CA ASP A 39 1.06 -6.01 18.49
C ASP A 39 1.47 -5.66 17.07
N VAL A 40 2.25 -6.56 16.45
CA VAL A 40 2.73 -6.43 15.08
C VAL A 40 2.01 -7.43 14.20
N ILE A 41 1.29 -6.95 13.20
CA ILE A 41 0.67 -7.75 12.16
C ILE A 41 1.38 -7.42 10.84
N THR A 42 1.92 -8.43 10.19
CA THR A 42 2.58 -8.35 8.87
C THR A 42 2.23 -9.58 8.03
N SER A 43 0.95 -9.95 8.05
CA SER A 43 0.45 -11.21 7.49
C SER A 43 -0.15 -11.08 6.09
N ALA A 44 -0.48 -9.88 5.64
CA ALA A 44 -1.05 -9.69 4.31
C ALA A 44 -0.06 -10.11 3.19
N PRO A 45 -0.54 -10.62 2.05
CA PRO A 45 0.30 -10.94 0.91
C PRO A 45 1.09 -9.71 0.45
N PHE A 46 2.36 -9.89 0.13
CA PHE A 46 3.19 -8.80 -0.37
C PHE A 46 4.03 -9.26 -1.57
N LEU A 47 3.65 -8.82 -2.75
CA LEU A 47 4.38 -9.04 -3.99
C LEU A 47 5.32 -7.86 -4.23
N TYR A 48 6.64 -8.07 -4.10
CA TYR A 48 7.61 -6.98 -4.05
C TYR A 48 8.86 -7.19 -4.91
N GLN A 49 9.59 -6.13 -5.12
CA GLN A 49 11.00 -6.13 -5.49
C GLN A 49 11.82 -5.31 -4.49
N GLU A 50 13.12 -5.59 -4.42
CA GLU A 50 14.05 -4.74 -3.69
C GLU A 50 14.43 -3.53 -4.54
N VAL A 51 14.27 -2.33 -3.98
CA VAL A 51 14.57 -1.06 -4.65
C VAL A 51 15.60 -0.29 -3.84
N THR A 52 16.64 0.22 -4.50
CA THR A 52 17.71 0.99 -3.88
C THR A 52 17.59 2.47 -4.25
N GLY A 53 17.51 3.34 -3.23
CA GLY A 53 17.45 4.80 -3.43
C GLY A 53 16.04 5.31 -3.70
N ASP A 54 15.95 6.38 -4.49
CA ASP A 54 14.71 7.05 -4.84
C ASP A 54 13.87 6.23 -5.82
N PHE A 55 12.54 6.31 -5.71
CA PHE A 55 11.63 5.62 -6.62
C PHE A 55 10.26 6.31 -6.72
N ILE A 56 9.52 5.93 -7.74
CA ILE A 56 8.08 6.14 -7.86
C ILE A 56 7.46 4.79 -8.22
N LEU A 57 6.59 4.27 -7.34
CA LEU A 57 5.69 3.16 -7.63
C LEU A 57 4.31 3.74 -7.93
N ARG A 58 3.72 3.35 -9.06
CA ARG A 58 2.39 3.80 -9.48
C ARG A 58 1.60 2.64 -10.04
N ALA A 59 0.35 2.52 -9.64
CA ALA A 59 -0.59 1.56 -10.19
C ALA A 59 -2.00 2.11 -10.25
N LYS A 60 -2.79 1.62 -11.22
CA LYS A 60 -4.24 1.69 -11.18
C LYS A 60 -4.71 0.46 -10.43
N VAL A 61 -5.50 0.65 -9.40
CA VAL A 61 -5.98 -0.39 -8.50
C VAL A 61 -7.50 -0.41 -8.46
N SER A 62 -8.08 -1.59 -8.25
CA SER A 62 -9.52 -1.79 -8.08
C SER A 62 -9.77 -2.96 -7.13
N HIS A 63 -10.89 -2.93 -6.42
CA HIS A 63 -11.31 -3.96 -5.47
C HIS A 63 -12.83 -4.06 -5.43
N ASP A 64 -13.36 -5.24 -5.11
CA ASP A 64 -14.81 -5.46 -4.96
C ASP A 64 -15.36 -4.90 -3.64
N PHE A 65 -14.52 -4.70 -2.63
CA PHE A 65 -14.86 -4.14 -1.32
C PHE A 65 -16.04 -4.84 -0.64
N LEU A 66 -15.83 -6.09 -0.26
CA LEU A 66 -16.86 -6.92 0.37
C LEU A 66 -16.94 -6.76 1.88
N SER A 67 -15.82 -6.42 2.50
CA SER A 67 -15.68 -6.31 3.96
C SER A 67 -14.94 -5.05 4.37
N THR A 68 -15.25 -4.53 5.56
CA THR A 68 -14.52 -3.40 6.16
C THR A 68 -13.02 -3.70 6.20
N TYR A 69 -12.23 -2.73 5.80
CA TYR A 69 -10.77 -2.76 5.66
C TYR A 69 -10.23 -3.56 4.46
N ASP A 70 -11.11 -4.08 3.58
CA ASP A 70 -10.63 -4.54 2.27
C ASP A 70 -9.92 -3.40 1.55
N ALA A 71 -8.71 -3.66 1.06
CA ALA A 71 -7.87 -2.62 0.46
C ALA A 71 -6.96 -3.12 -0.66
N CYS A 72 -6.76 -2.26 -1.65
CA CYS A 72 -5.61 -2.35 -2.57
C CYS A 72 -4.48 -1.49 -2.03
N VAL A 73 -3.28 -2.03 -1.95
CA VAL A 73 -2.17 -1.38 -1.25
C VAL A 73 -0.91 -1.28 -2.12
N LEU A 74 -0.29 -0.09 -2.15
CA LEU A 74 1.11 0.08 -2.49
C LEU A 74 1.91 0.15 -1.18
N LEU A 75 2.89 -0.75 -1.03
CA LEU A 75 3.67 -0.89 0.19
C LEU A 75 5.16 -0.67 -0.07
N ALA A 76 5.80 0.12 0.78
CA ALA A 76 7.25 0.24 0.90
C ALA A 76 7.67 -0.16 2.30
N GLN A 77 8.41 -1.27 2.45
CA GLN A 77 8.77 -1.85 3.74
C GLN A 77 10.28 -1.99 3.88
N ASP A 78 10.80 -1.46 4.99
CA ASP A 78 12.17 -1.74 5.45
C ASP A 78 12.20 -3.01 6.33
N HIS A 79 11.43 -3.00 7.41
CA HIS A 79 11.25 -4.12 8.35
C HIS A 79 9.86 -4.08 9.00
N ASP A 80 9.56 -5.02 9.90
CA ASP A 80 8.22 -5.25 10.46
C ASP A 80 7.66 -4.12 11.35
N ARG A 81 8.41 -3.03 11.55
CA ARG A 81 7.98 -1.84 12.28
C ARG A 81 8.32 -0.54 11.54
N LEU A 82 8.68 -0.63 10.23
CA LEU A 82 9.02 0.56 9.45
C LEU A 82 8.55 0.39 8.01
N TRP A 83 7.43 1.02 7.66
CA TRP A 83 6.85 1.01 6.31
C TRP A 83 5.98 2.23 6.00
N ALA A 84 5.69 2.43 4.71
CA ALA A 84 4.68 3.35 4.19
C ALA A 84 3.65 2.54 3.39
N LYS A 85 2.36 2.69 3.71
CA LYS A 85 1.23 1.98 3.09
C LYS A 85 0.28 3.01 2.49
N ALA A 86 0.07 2.96 1.18
CA ALA A 86 -0.91 3.74 0.45
C ALA A 86 -2.06 2.84 0.04
N CYS A 87 -3.26 3.10 0.57
CA CYS A 87 -4.41 2.24 0.42
C CYS A 87 -5.54 2.92 -0.36
N PHE A 88 -6.24 2.12 -1.14
CA PHE A 88 -7.61 2.37 -1.55
C PHE A 88 -8.46 1.35 -0.80
N GLU A 89 -9.32 1.79 0.10
CA GLU A 89 -9.85 0.98 1.19
C GLU A 89 -11.33 1.25 1.46
N LEU A 90 -12.08 0.20 1.82
CA LEU A 90 -13.40 0.31 2.44
C LEU A 90 -13.22 0.55 3.95
N THR A 91 -13.43 1.78 4.37
CA THR A 91 -13.17 2.21 5.75
C THR A 91 -14.23 1.72 6.74
N ASP A 92 -13.96 1.88 8.03
CA ASP A 92 -14.86 1.58 9.16
C ASP A 92 -16.18 2.35 9.11
N ILE A 93 -16.24 3.51 8.45
CA ILE A 93 -17.45 4.30 8.23
C ILE A 93 -18.18 3.95 6.93
N GLY A 94 -17.74 2.89 6.22
CA GLY A 94 -18.39 2.38 5.01
C GLY A 94 -18.15 3.23 3.76
N THR A 95 -17.05 3.97 3.70
CA THR A 95 -16.67 4.76 2.53
C THR A 95 -15.45 4.20 1.82
N HIS A 96 -15.41 4.28 0.49
CA HIS A 96 -14.18 4.05 -0.26
C HIS A 96 -13.29 5.29 -0.12
N SER A 97 -12.10 5.09 0.44
CA SER A 97 -11.21 6.22 0.76
C SER A 97 -9.77 5.93 0.39
N ILE A 98 -9.03 7.02 0.20
CA ILE A 98 -7.57 6.96 0.18
C ILE A 98 -7.11 6.97 1.64
N VAL A 99 -6.60 5.83 2.09
CA VAL A 99 -6.09 5.67 3.45
C VAL A 99 -4.56 5.61 3.41
N THR A 100 -3.92 6.22 4.39
CA THR A 100 -2.46 6.26 4.47
C THR A 100 -2.00 5.78 5.84
N VAL A 101 -1.14 4.76 5.86
CA VAL A 101 -0.56 4.25 7.11
C VAL A 101 0.96 4.40 7.06
N MET A 102 1.47 5.23 7.96
CA MET A 102 2.91 5.43 8.14
C MET A 102 3.34 4.75 9.43
N THR A 103 4.17 3.75 9.33
CA THR A 103 4.64 3.01 10.50
C THR A 103 6.11 3.30 10.75
N ASN A 104 6.39 3.81 11.95
CA ASN A 104 7.72 3.95 12.53
C ASN A 104 7.59 3.56 13.99
N GLU A 105 7.89 2.31 14.32
CA GLU A 105 7.59 1.61 15.58
C GLU A 105 6.10 1.38 15.84
N HIS A 106 5.23 2.33 15.52
CA HIS A 106 3.77 2.22 15.61
C HIS A 106 3.13 2.76 14.34
N SER A 107 1.94 2.26 14.01
CA SER A 107 1.18 2.74 12.87
C SER A 107 0.48 4.05 13.19
N ASP A 108 0.67 5.02 12.30
CA ASP A 108 -0.04 6.29 12.21
C ASP A 108 -0.97 6.19 11.02
N ASP A 109 -2.23 5.91 11.29
CA ASP A 109 -3.27 5.61 10.32
C ASP A 109 -4.18 6.82 10.12
N ALA A 110 -4.52 7.13 8.87
CA ALA A 110 -5.36 8.26 8.55
C ALA A 110 -6.29 7.99 7.37
N ASN A 111 -7.60 8.06 7.62
CA ASN A 111 -8.62 8.15 6.59
C ASN A 111 -8.49 9.52 5.90
N GLY A 112 -8.29 9.49 4.58
CA GLY A 112 -8.14 10.67 3.75
C GLY A 112 -9.39 10.94 2.91
N VAL A 113 -9.18 11.18 1.61
CA VAL A 113 -10.24 11.57 0.68
C VAL A 113 -11.20 10.42 0.41
N ILE A 114 -12.49 10.68 0.57
CA ILE A 114 -13.56 9.79 0.11
C ILE A 114 -13.70 9.92 -1.40
N VAL A 115 -13.79 8.78 -2.09
CA VAL A 115 -13.93 8.72 -3.55
C VAL A 115 -15.12 7.83 -3.92
N ASP A 116 -15.89 8.27 -4.90
CA ASP A 116 -17.06 7.54 -5.43
C ASP A 116 -16.64 6.79 -6.71
N THR A 117 -15.77 5.79 -6.54
CA THR A 117 -15.30 4.93 -7.63
C THR A 117 -14.85 3.58 -7.06
N GLN A 118 -14.78 2.56 -7.90
CA GLN A 118 -14.21 1.25 -7.56
C GLN A 118 -12.78 1.07 -8.07
N GLU A 119 -12.24 2.06 -8.76
CA GLU A 119 -10.88 2.05 -9.26
C GLU A 119 -10.22 3.41 -9.13
N ILE A 120 -8.93 3.44 -8.86
CA ILE A 120 -8.15 4.66 -8.69
C ILE A 120 -6.69 4.44 -9.02
N TRP A 121 -5.99 5.52 -9.36
CA TRP A 121 -4.54 5.51 -9.42
C TRP A 121 -3.94 5.86 -8.07
N LEU A 122 -3.07 5.00 -7.56
CA LEU A 122 -2.22 5.27 -6.39
C LEU A 122 -0.77 5.50 -6.83
N GLN A 123 -0.08 6.34 -6.10
CA GLN A 123 1.35 6.55 -6.26
C GLN A 123 2.02 6.65 -4.88
N LEU A 124 3.07 5.87 -4.69
CA LEU A 124 3.99 5.94 -3.56
C LEU A 124 5.37 6.33 -4.08
N ALA A 125 5.91 7.43 -3.58
CA ALA A 125 7.19 7.98 -4.02
C ALA A 125 8.14 8.14 -2.84
N ARG A 126 9.43 7.91 -3.09
CA ARG A 126 10.53 8.15 -2.16
C ARG A 126 11.54 9.12 -2.75
N LYS A 127 11.97 10.09 -1.94
CA LYS A 127 13.14 10.93 -2.17
C LYS A 127 13.97 10.96 -0.88
N ASP A 128 15.13 10.31 -0.87
CA ASP A 128 15.92 10.07 0.34
C ASP A 128 15.07 9.37 1.45
N ASN A 129 14.83 10.05 2.59
CA ASN A 129 13.95 9.57 3.65
C ASN A 129 12.56 10.24 3.65
N MET A 130 12.24 11.00 2.63
CA MET A 130 10.92 11.59 2.43
C MET A 130 10.07 10.64 1.61
N PHE A 131 8.87 10.33 2.09
CA PHE A 131 7.88 9.52 1.39
C PHE A 131 6.62 10.35 1.12
N ALA A 132 6.09 10.23 -0.08
CA ALA A 132 4.88 10.92 -0.49
C ALA A 132 3.88 9.95 -1.10
N ILE A 133 2.62 10.05 -0.67
CA ILE A 133 1.49 9.32 -1.24
C ILE A 133 0.64 10.29 -2.03
N HIS A 134 0.29 9.88 -3.25
CA HIS A 134 -0.61 10.61 -4.13
C HIS A 134 -1.67 9.67 -4.67
N TYR A 135 -2.79 10.25 -5.10
CA TYR A 135 -3.85 9.56 -5.81
C TYR A 135 -4.30 10.37 -7.03
N SER A 136 -4.95 9.70 -7.97
CA SER A 136 -5.52 10.35 -9.15
C SER A 136 -6.76 9.60 -9.65
N LEU A 137 -7.80 10.34 -10.03
CA LEU A 137 -9.02 9.77 -10.62
C LEU A 137 -8.85 9.48 -12.12
N ASP A 138 -7.98 10.20 -12.80
CA ASP A 138 -7.80 10.16 -14.26
C ASP A 138 -6.44 9.63 -14.72
N GLY A 139 -5.52 9.36 -13.78
CA GLY A 139 -4.13 8.95 -14.06
C GLY A 139 -3.23 10.06 -14.60
N ARG A 140 -3.70 11.30 -14.66
CA ARG A 140 -2.98 12.47 -15.21
C ARG A 140 -2.63 13.48 -14.14
N ILE A 141 -3.62 13.88 -13.33
CA ILE A 141 -3.44 14.84 -12.25
C ILE A 141 -3.39 14.06 -10.94
N PHE A 142 -2.27 14.17 -10.24
CA PHE A 142 -2.02 13.50 -8.97
C PHE A 142 -2.07 14.49 -7.83
N SER A 143 -3.00 14.27 -6.89
CA SER A 143 -3.14 15.04 -5.66
C SER A 143 -2.37 14.36 -4.53
N MET A 144 -1.65 15.13 -3.73
CA MET A 144 -0.93 14.61 -2.57
C MET A 144 -1.91 14.30 -1.43
N ALA A 145 -1.86 13.04 -0.94
CA ALA A 145 -2.60 12.60 0.24
C ALA A 145 -1.75 12.69 1.52
N ARG A 146 -0.46 12.39 1.43
CA ARG A 146 0.46 12.41 2.57
C ARG A 146 1.89 12.73 2.16
N LEU A 147 2.59 13.46 3.04
CA LEU A 147 4.04 13.62 3.00
C LEU A 147 4.59 13.32 4.39
N THR A 148 5.63 12.48 4.48
CA THR A 148 6.21 12.06 5.75
C THR A 148 7.71 11.80 5.64
N TYR A 149 8.38 11.76 6.79
CA TYR A 149 9.76 11.33 6.96
C TYR A 149 9.80 9.93 7.58
N LEU A 150 10.44 8.97 6.91
CA LEU A 150 10.69 7.62 7.44
C LEU A 150 12.17 7.26 7.25
N PRO A 151 12.92 6.96 8.34
CA PRO A 151 14.37 6.72 8.28
C PRO A 151 14.69 5.31 7.79
N MET A 152 14.22 4.97 6.58
CA MET A 152 14.42 3.66 5.98
C MET A 152 15.84 3.50 5.41
N ARG A 153 16.34 2.26 5.43
CA ARG A 153 17.58 1.88 4.76
C ARG A 153 17.53 2.24 3.28
N LYS A 154 18.71 2.28 2.65
CA LYS A 154 18.84 2.63 1.24
C LYS A 154 18.12 1.63 0.32
N THR A 155 18.17 0.35 0.64
CA THR A 155 17.49 -0.73 -0.09
C THR A 155 16.34 -1.27 0.74
N ILE A 156 15.13 -1.25 0.18
CA ILE A 156 13.87 -1.67 0.82
C ILE A 156 13.01 -2.48 -0.13
N LYS A 157 12.01 -3.19 0.40
CA LYS A 157 11.00 -3.89 -0.40
C LYS A 157 9.92 -2.90 -0.84
N VAL A 158 9.54 -2.93 -2.11
CA VAL A 158 8.52 -2.04 -2.70
C VAL A 158 7.61 -2.86 -3.61
N GLY A 159 6.29 -2.75 -3.46
CA GLY A 159 5.35 -3.54 -4.26
C GLY A 159 3.89 -3.38 -3.86
N PHE A 160 3.15 -4.47 -4.01
CA PHE A 160 1.69 -4.55 -3.88
C PHE A 160 1.28 -5.53 -2.77
N SER A 161 0.28 -5.13 -2.00
CA SER A 161 -0.28 -5.95 -0.92
C SER A 161 -1.81 -5.87 -0.93
#